data_d3fcb497f354ec9ad202d88dd1b483b4
#
_entry.id   d3fcb497f354ec9ad202d88dd1b483b4
#
_cell.length_a   1.000
_cell.length_b   1.000
_cell.length_c   1.000
_cell.angle_alpha   90.00
_cell.angle_beta   90.00
_cell.angle_gamma   90.00
#
_symmetry.space_group_name_H-M   'P 1'
#
loop_
_entity.id
_entity.type
_entity.pdbx_description
1 polymer ?
#
loop_
_entity_poly.entity_id
_entity_poly.type
_entity_poly.pdbx_seq_one_letter_code
_entity_poly.pdbx_strand_id
1 'polypeptide(L)'
;MIVLALTHLPPPQTTHNDGPARPLLEILRQPVFVVAALTGLIGYGVMNLAMTATPLAMHRAGFDFDHVATTIQWHVLAMFVPSFFTGYLTARVGARSMIVLGCLLLAGCGALAQLSATLHGYYAALILLGLGWNFTFLPATGLLTETYRASEKARAQAANEFLVFSTVGMTALLAGPLEASLGWAGLNAVLLPLALVPIIALLWQRLANGVNSPQIRH
;
A
#
# COMPACT_ATOMS: atom_id res chain seq x y z
N MET A 1 -20.06 16.72 16.92
CA MET A 1 -21.38 16.04 16.99
C MET A 1 -22.57 16.96 16.76
N ILE A 2 -22.56 18.23 17.14
CA ILE A 2 -23.73 19.16 17.01
C ILE A 2 -23.99 19.55 15.53
N VAL A 3 -22.97 19.66 14.66
CA VAL A 3 -23.15 20.04 13.25
C VAL A 3 -23.83 18.95 12.41
N LEU A 4 -23.62 17.68 12.74
CA LEU A 4 -24.25 16.54 12.04
C LEU A 4 -25.77 16.39 12.34
N ALA A 5 -26.25 16.93 13.46
CA ALA A 5 -27.66 16.89 13.82
C ALA A 5 -28.52 17.92 13.07
N LEU A 6 -27.88 18.93 12.44
CA LEU A 6 -28.56 20.00 11.69
C LEU A 6 -28.55 19.78 10.16
N THR A 7 -27.80 18.79 9.66
CA THR A 7 -27.85 18.41 8.25
C THR A 7 -28.94 17.36 8.04
N HIS A 8 -30.04 17.74 7.39
CA HIS A 8 -31.01 16.81 6.81
C HIS A 8 -30.25 15.99 5.75
N LEU A 9 -29.68 14.86 6.16
CA LEU A 9 -29.12 13.89 5.22
C LEU A 9 -30.30 13.32 4.42
N PRO A 10 -30.31 13.44 3.09
CA PRO A 10 -31.32 12.76 2.29
C PRO A 10 -31.29 11.28 2.62
N PRO A 11 -32.43 10.58 2.65
CA PRO A 11 -32.46 9.15 2.87
C PRO A 11 -31.49 8.47 1.89
N PRO A 12 -30.79 7.39 2.31
CA PRO A 12 -29.94 6.66 1.40
C PRO A 12 -30.72 6.37 0.13
N GLN A 13 -30.28 6.93 -0.99
CA GLN A 13 -30.89 6.58 -2.26
C GLN A 13 -30.69 5.09 -2.42
N THR A 14 -31.77 4.33 -2.47
CA THR A 14 -31.79 2.92 -2.87
C THR A 14 -31.36 2.91 -4.33
N THR A 15 -30.03 2.93 -4.51
CA THR A 15 -29.41 2.98 -5.81
C THR A 15 -29.66 1.69 -6.54
N HIS A 16 -30.10 1.83 -7.76
CA HIS A 16 -30.08 0.89 -8.87
C HIS A 16 -30.18 -0.59 -8.51
N ASN A 17 -31.10 -1.21 -9.18
CA ASN A 17 -31.31 -2.66 -9.22
C ASN A 17 -30.08 -3.36 -9.83
N ASP A 18 -28.97 -3.40 -9.09
CA ASP A 18 -27.68 -3.98 -9.51
C ASP A 18 -27.72 -5.51 -9.64
N GLY A 19 -28.91 -6.10 -9.66
CA GLY A 19 -29.10 -7.54 -9.70
C GLY A 19 -28.65 -8.25 -8.41
N PRO A 20 -28.76 -9.56 -8.31
CA PRO A 20 -28.29 -10.32 -7.17
C PRO A 20 -26.77 -10.18 -7.04
N ALA A 21 -26.30 -10.04 -5.79
CA ALA A 21 -24.89 -9.90 -5.49
C ALA A 21 -24.12 -11.15 -5.93
N ARG A 22 -23.00 -10.97 -6.66
CA ARG A 22 -22.14 -12.06 -7.12
C ARG A 22 -21.50 -12.82 -5.93
N PRO A 23 -21.16 -14.10 -6.09
CA PRO A 23 -20.36 -14.83 -5.11
C PRO A 23 -19.04 -14.11 -4.83
N LEU A 24 -18.60 -14.07 -3.56
CA LEU A 24 -17.35 -13.40 -3.18
C LEU A 24 -16.15 -13.91 -3.99
N LEU A 25 -16.07 -15.20 -4.23
CA LEU A 25 -14.97 -15.83 -4.98
C LEU A 25 -14.86 -15.29 -6.42
N GLU A 26 -15.96 -14.93 -7.05
CA GLU A 26 -15.97 -14.30 -8.37
C GLU A 26 -15.34 -12.92 -8.33
N ILE A 27 -15.63 -12.14 -7.28
CA ILE A 27 -15.05 -10.81 -7.09
C ILE A 27 -13.53 -10.93 -6.84
N LEU A 28 -13.12 -11.84 -5.96
CA LEU A 28 -11.72 -12.05 -5.59
C LEU A 28 -10.85 -12.54 -6.77
N ARG A 29 -11.44 -13.25 -7.73
CA ARG A 29 -10.74 -13.76 -8.91
C ARG A 29 -10.55 -12.75 -10.02
N GLN A 30 -11.15 -11.57 -9.93
CA GLN A 30 -10.96 -10.53 -10.93
C GLN A 30 -9.49 -10.07 -10.95
N PRO A 31 -8.83 -9.96 -12.13
CA PRO A 31 -7.46 -9.49 -12.21
C PRO A 31 -7.23 -8.13 -11.55
N VAL A 32 -8.22 -7.22 -11.63
CA VAL A 32 -8.16 -5.91 -10.97
C VAL A 32 -8.16 -6.06 -9.45
N PHE A 33 -9.00 -6.96 -8.89
CA PHE A 33 -9.03 -7.22 -7.45
C PHE A 33 -7.69 -7.78 -6.97
N VAL A 34 -7.14 -8.77 -7.69
CA VAL A 34 -5.85 -9.39 -7.33
C VAL A 34 -4.74 -8.35 -7.31
N VAL A 35 -4.66 -7.48 -8.33
CA VAL A 35 -3.66 -6.41 -8.38
C VAL A 35 -3.86 -5.41 -7.24
N ALA A 36 -5.09 -4.96 -6.99
CA ALA A 36 -5.40 -4.01 -5.92
C ALA A 36 -5.04 -4.59 -4.54
N ALA A 37 -5.49 -5.82 -4.25
CA ALA A 37 -5.25 -6.49 -2.99
C ALA A 37 -3.74 -6.77 -2.77
N LEU A 38 -3.03 -7.32 -3.77
CA LEU A 38 -1.58 -7.54 -3.69
C LEU A 38 -0.82 -6.23 -3.47
N THR A 39 -1.20 -5.17 -4.16
CA THR A 39 -0.55 -3.86 -3.99
C THR A 39 -0.76 -3.32 -2.58
N GLY A 40 -1.99 -3.38 -2.06
CA GLY A 40 -2.32 -2.96 -0.69
C GLY A 40 -1.57 -3.78 0.35
N LEU A 41 -1.59 -5.10 0.22
CA LEU A 41 -0.94 -6.05 1.12
C LEU A 41 0.58 -5.87 1.14
N ILE A 42 1.21 -5.83 -0.02
CA ILE A 42 2.68 -5.68 -0.14
C ILE A 42 3.10 -4.28 0.30
N GLY A 43 2.43 -3.23 -0.20
CA GLY A 43 2.77 -1.86 0.15
C GLY A 43 2.68 -1.60 1.65
N TYR A 44 1.61 -2.08 2.30
CA TYR A 44 1.45 -1.94 3.75
C TYR A 44 2.39 -2.86 4.53
N GLY A 45 2.56 -4.11 4.09
CA GLY A 45 3.43 -5.08 4.76
C GLY A 45 4.90 -4.64 4.76
N VAL A 46 5.42 -4.20 3.61
CA VAL A 46 6.78 -3.66 3.47
C VAL A 46 6.97 -2.44 4.36
N MET A 47 6.03 -1.49 4.30
CA MET A 47 6.07 -0.29 5.13
C MET A 47 6.06 -0.64 6.61
N ASN A 48 5.11 -1.47 7.06
CA ASN A 48 4.97 -1.81 8.47
C ASN A 48 6.18 -2.56 9.02
N LEU A 49 6.75 -3.49 8.24
CA LEU A 49 7.94 -4.25 8.64
C LEU A 49 9.15 -3.34 8.82
N ALA A 50 9.45 -2.49 7.82
CA ALA A 50 10.58 -1.57 7.87
C ALA A 50 10.42 -0.51 8.96
N MET A 51 9.22 0.10 9.08
CA MET A 51 8.95 1.10 10.12
C MET A 51 9.12 0.50 11.52
N THR A 52 8.59 -0.71 11.77
CA THR A 52 8.66 -1.36 13.08
C THR A 52 10.08 -1.80 13.44
N ALA A 53 10.88 -2.20 12.45
CA ALA A 53 12.29 -2.57 12.65
C ALA A 53 13.20 -1.36 12.85
N THR A 54 12.85 -0.18 12.36
CA THR A 54 13.68 1.03 12.38
C THR A 54 14.15 1.42 13.79
N PRO A 55 13.29 1.52 14.82
CA PRO A 55 13.72 1.86 16.16
C PRO A 55 14.78 0.89 16.72
N LEU A 56 14.63 -0.40 16.45
CA LEU A 56 15.57 -1.44 16.88
C LEU A 56 16.91 -1.27 16.17
N ALA A 57 16.90 -1.08 14.86
CA ALA A 57 18.07 -0.86 14.04
C ALA A 57 18.85 0.40 14.47
N MET A 58 18.14 1.52 14.65
CA MET A 58 18.74 2.80 15.06
C MET A 58 19.32 2.71 16.47
N HIS A 59 18.63 2.05 17.41
CA HIS A 59 19.14 1.84 18.76
C HIS A 59 20.45 1.01 18.75
N ARG A 60 20.51 -0.06 17.95
CA ARG A 60 21.74 -0.84 17.76
C ARG A 60 22.86 -0.06 17.09
N ALA A 61 22.53 0.89 16.23
CA ALA A 61 23.49 1.78 15.61
C ALA A 61 23.98 2.90 16.56
N GLY A 62 23.48 2.95 17.81
CA GLY A 62 23.89 3.92 18.83
C GLY A 62 23.18 5.25 18.78
N PHE A 63 22.08 5.38 18.03
CA PHE A 63 21.25 6.59 18.03
C PHE A 63 20.36 6.66 19.26
N ASP A 64 20.23 7.85 19.82
CA ASP A 64 19.35 8.12 20.96
C ASP A 64 17.87 8.17 20.57
N PHE A 65 17.01 8.21 21.59
CA PHE A 65 15.56 8.20 21.42
C PHE A 65 15.04 9.39 20.57
N ASP A 66 15.62 10.57 20.70
CA ASP A 66 15.16 11.76 20.00
C ASP A 66 15.38 11.65 18.49
N HIS A 67 16.50 11.06 18.07
CA HIS A 67 16.75 10.76 16.66
C HIS A 67 15.78 9.72 16.10
N VAL A 68 15.49 8.67 16.88
CA VAL A 68 14.51 7.64 16.50
C VAL A 68 13.12 8.26 16.36
N ALA A 69 12.67 9.04 17.36
CA ALA A 69 11.38 9.70 17.35
C ALA A 69 11.23 10.64 16.14
N THR A 70 12.27 11.44 15.86
CA THR A 70 12.30 12.34 14.70
C THR A 70 12.23 11.58 13.37
N THR A 71 12.91 10.44 13.26
CA THR A 71 12.85 9.59 12.07
C THR A 71 11.44 9.10 11.80
N ILE A 72 10.75 8.60 12.84
CA ILE A 72 9.36 8.14 12.73
C ILE A 72 8.40 9.31 12.42
N GLN A 73 8.62 10.49 13.01
CA GLN A 73 7.81 11.67 12.69
C GLN A 73 7.89 12.04 11.20
N TRP A 74 9.09 12.10 10.62
CA TRP A 74 9.27 12.36 9.19
C TRP A 74 8.62 11.30 8.33
N HIS A 75 8.70 10.02 8.71
CA HIS A 75 8.01 8.93 8.05
C HIS A 75 6.49 9.16 8.03
N VAL A 76 5.89 9.43 9.20
CA VAL A 76 4.45 9.67 9.32
C VAL A 76 4.01 10.90 8.51
N LEU A 77 4.78 11.99 8.52
CA LEU A 77 4.51 13.13 7.67
C LEU A 77 4.55 12.74 6.18
N ALA A 78 5.55 11.95 5.77
CA ALA A 78 5.66 11.47 4.38
C ALA A 78 4.52 10.50 3.98
N MET A 79 3.92 9.79 4.94
CA MET A 79 2.73 8.97 4.69
C MET A 79 1.47 9.81 4.44
N PHE A 80 1.25 10.86 5.24
CA PHE A 80 -0.06 11.53 5.27
C PHE A 80 -0.10 12.87 4.53
N VAL A 81 0.96 13.67 4.53
CA VAL A 81 0.97 14.96 3.83
C VAL A 81 0.68 14.83 2.33
N PRO A 82 1.27 13.85 1.61
CA PRO A 82 0.95 13.68 0.18
C PRO A 82 -0.50 13.30 -0.08
N SER A 83 -1.23 12.71 0.89
CA SER A 83 -2.62 12.29 0.70
C SER A 83 -3.54 13.42 0.27
N PHE A 84 -3.23 14.67 0.62
CA PHE A 84 -3.96 15.86 0.15
C PHE A 84 -3.89 16.03 -1.37
N PHE A 85 -2.86 15.49 -2.02
CA PHE A 85 -2.61 15.64 -3.45
C PHE A 85 -2.67 14.32 -4.21
N THR A 86 -2.49 13.19 -3.54
CA THR A 86 -2.42 11.86 -4.16
C THR A 86 -3.68 11.53 -4.96
N GLY A 87 -4.86 11.91 -4.45
CA GLY A 87 -6.12 11.71 -5.19
C GLY A 87 -6.13 12.47 -6.53
N TYR A 88 -5.71 13.73 -6.52
CA TYR A 88 -5.61 14.56 -7.72
C TYR A 88 -4.56 14.02 -8.71
N LEU A 89 -3.37 13.63 -8.21
CA LEU A 89 -2.34 13.01 -9.04
C LEU A 89 -2.85 11.71 -9.66
N THR A 90 -3.49 10.86 -8.87
CA THR A 90 -4.06 9.59 -9.34
C THR A 90 -5.10 9.81 -10.45
N ALA A 91 -5.95 10.85 -10.33
CA ALA A 91 -6.91 11.21 -11.36
C ALA A 91 -6.23 11.68 -12.65
N ARG A 92 -5.06 12.33 -12.57
CA ARG A 92 -4.33 12.83 -13.76
C ARG A 92 -3.46 11.76 -14.43
N VAL A 93 -2.67 11.01 -13.66
CA VAL A 93 -1.69 10.09 -14.23
C VAL A 93 -2.13 8.63 -14.21
N GLY A 94 -3.26 8.35 -13.57
CA GLY A 94 -3.83 7.01 -13.42
C GLY A 94 -3.29 6.24 -12.22
N ALA A 95 -4.15 5.43 -11.59
CA ALA A 95 -3.80 4.64 -10.41
C ALA A 95 -2.62 3.70 -10.64
N ARG A 96 -2.55 3.05 -11.81
CA ARG A 96 -1.46 2.11 -12.13
C ARG A 96 -0.08 2.79 -12.19
N SER A 97 0.00 4.00 -12.76
CA SER A 97 1.25 4.77 -12.81
C SER A 97 1.69 5.22 -11.41
N MET A 98 0.74 5.62 -10.56
CA MET A 98 1.01 5.97 -9.17
C MET A 98 1.53 4.77 -8.37
N ILE A 99 0.94 3.58 -8.56
CA ILE A 99 1.43 2.33 -7.93
C ILE A 99 2.87 2.05 -8.34
N VAL A 100 3.20 2.15 -9.62
CA VAL A 100 4.59 1.95 -10.10
C VAL A 100 5.54 2.93 -9.42
N LEU A 101 5.19 4.22 -9.36
CA LEU A 101 5.99 5.23 -8.66
C LEU A 101 6.16 4.87 -7.17
N GLY A 102 5.08 4.47 -6.49
CA GLY A 102 5.13 4.04 -5.09
C GLY A 102 6.05 2.84 -4.87
N CYS A 103 5.98 1.83 -5.75
CA CYS A 103 6.87 0.66 -5.70
C CYS A 103 8.34 1.03 -5.89
N LEU A 104 8.64 1.97 -6.80
CA LEU A 104 10.00 2.47 -7.00
C LEU A 104 10.52 3.22 -5.77
N LEU A 105 9.67 3.98 -5.07
CA LEU A 105 10.03 4.65 -3.82
C LEU A 105 10.28 3.65 -2.69
N LEU A 106 9.44 2.59 -2.56
CA LEU A 106 9.67 1.50 -1.61
C LEU A 106 10.98 0.77 -1.90
N ALA A 107 11.26 0.48 -3.17
CA ALA A 107 12.53 -0.11 -3.59
C ALA A 107 13.71 0.84 -3.32
N GLY A 108 13.52 2.15 -3.53
CA GLY A 108 14.49 3.18 -3.19
C GLY A 108 14.83 3.22 -1.70
N CYS A 109 13.82 3.05 -0.81
CA CYS A 109 14.05 2.88 0.63
C CYS A 109 14.97 1.68 0.89
N GLY A 110 14.64 0.51 0.33
CA GLY A 110 15.43 -0.71 0.48
C GLY A 110 16.85 -0.56 -0.05
N ALA A 111 17.04 0.09 -1.20
CA ALA A 111 18.35 0.36 -1.79
C ALA A 111 19.18 1.31 -0.92
N LEU A 112 18.57 2.39 -0.42
CA LEU A 112 19.25 3.35 0.44
C LEU A 112 19.70 2.74 1.75
N ALA A 113 18.91 1.82 2.31
CA ALA A 113 19.27 1.05 3.51
C ALA A 113 20.50 0.16 3.33
N GLN A 114 20.83 -0.25 2.09
CA GLN A 114 22.08 -0.97 1.77
C GLN A 114 23.29 -0.04 1.72
N LEU A 115 23.08 1.24 1.37
CA LEU A 115 24.17 2.18 1.10
C LEU A 115 24.58 2.99 2.33
N SER A 116 23.68 3.19 3.29
CA SER A 116 23.92 4.10 4.39
C SER A 116 23.18 3.72 5.66
N ALA A 117 23.94 3.55 6.76
CA ALA A 117 23.44 3.41 8.12
C ALA A 117 23.65 4.70 8.96
N THR A 118 23.82 5.85 8.29
CA THR A 118 23.91 7.15 8.97
C THR A 118 22.53 7.68 9.33
N LEU A 119 22.47 8.65 10.26
CA LEU A 119 21.22 9.30 10.66
C LEU A 119 20.43 9.85 9.46
N HIS A 120 21.11 10.55 8.54
CA HIS A 120 20.46 11.06 7.33
C HIS A 120 20.01 9.94 6.39
N GLY A 121 20.72 8.81 6.38
CA GLY A 121 20.30 7.60 5.64
C GLY A 121 19.00 7.03 6.17
N TYR A 122 18.83 6.95 7.48
CA TYR A 122 17.57 6.52 8.11
C TYR A 122 16.43 7.51 7.80
N TYR A 123 16.66 8.83 7.93
CA TYR A 123 15.65 9.83 7.58
C TYR A 123 15.18 9.70 6.14
N ALA A 124 16.13 9.67 5.20
CA ALA A 124 15.80 9.57 3.77
C ALA A 124 15.10 8.24 3.44
N ALA A 125 15.56 7.13 3.98
CA ALA A 125 14.94 5.82 3.77
C ALA A 125 13.48 5.81 4.27
N LEU A 126 13.21 6.34 5.47
CA LEU A 126 11.87 6.36 6.05
C LEU A 126 10.94 7.36 5.37
N ILE A 127 11.45 8.47 4.85
CA ILE A 127 10.67 9.40 4.00
C ILE A 127 10.27 8.69 2.69
N LEU A 128 11.21 8.01 2.02
CA LEU A 128 10.89 7.22 0.82
C LEU A 128 9.87 6.11 1.10
N LEU A 129 9.99 5.46 2.25
CA LEU A 129 9.06 4.43 2.72
C LEU A 129 7.64 4.99 2.87
N GLY A 130 7.49 6.14 3.52
CA GLY A 130 6.20 6.80 3.73
C GLY A 130 5.53 7.24 2.42
N LEU A 131 6.31 7.91 1.54
CA LEU A 131 5.84 8.30 0.20
C LEU A 131 5.46 7.07 -0.63
N GLY A 132 6.29 6.03 -0.61
CA GLY A 132 6.07 4.79 -1.32
C GLY A 132 4.78 4.09 -0.87
N TRP A 133 4.55 4.02 0.44
CA TRP A 133 3.28 3.51 0.98
C TRP A 133 2.08 4.33 0.51
N ASN A 134 2.13 5.65 0.59
CA ASN A 134 1.04 6.51 0.16
C ASN A 134 0.68 6.29 -1.31
N PHE A 135 1.70 6.23 -2.19
CA PHE A 135 1.50 6.11 -3.65
C PHE A 135 1.22 4.67 -4.11
N THR A 136 1.37 3.67 -3.25
CA THR A 136 0.89 2.31 -3.51
C THR A 136 -0.51 2.10 -2.92
N PHE A 137 -0.70 2.40 -1.65
CA PHE A 137 -1.89 2.02 -0.89
C PHE A 137 -3.15 2.81 -1.31
N LEU A 138 -3.07 4.15 -1.42
CA LEU A 138 -4.23 4.95 -1.79
C LEU A 138 -4.75 4.63 -3.20
N PRO A 139 -3.89 4.59 -4.25
CA PRO A 139 -4.36 4.23 -5.58
C PRO A 139 -4.86 2.78 -5.68
N ALA A 140 -4.28 1.83 -4.91
CA ALA A 140 -4.76 0.46 -4.85
C ALA A 140 -6.17 0.38 -4.25
N THR A 141 -6.45 1.15 -3.20
CA THR A 141 -7.79 1.27 -2.63
C THR A 141 -8.79 1.83 -3.66
N GLY A 142 -8.36 2.78 -4.49
CA GLY A 142 -9.14 3.28 -5.63
C GLY A 142 -9.46 2.18 -6.64
N LEU A 143 -8.46 1.40 -7.08
CA LEU A 143 -8.66 0.27 -8.01
C LEU A 143 -9.60 -0.79 -7.43
N LEU A 144 -9.54 -1.04 -6.13
CA LEU A 144 -10.43 -1.99 -5.47
C LEU A 144 -11.90 -1.61 -5.67
N THR A 145 -12.24 -0.32 -5.69
CA THR A 145 -13.62 0.14 -5.89
C THR A 145 -14.19 -0.18 -7.28
N GLU A 146 -13.33 -0.44 -8.27
CA GLU A 146 -13.73 -0.82 -9.62
C GLU A 146 -14.20 -2.29 -9.71
N THR A 147 -13.97 -3.10 -8.65
CA THR A 147 -14.17 -4.56 -8.69
C THR A 147 -15.54 -5.01 -8.21
N TYR A 148 -16.27 -4.18 -7.47
CA TYR A 148 -17.51 -4.55 -6.81
C TYR A 148 -18.63 -3.52 -7.03
N ARG A 149 -19.87 -4.00 -6.95
CA ARG A 149 -21.09 -3.18 -6.98
C ARG A 149 -21.42 -2.68 -5.57
N ALA A 150 -22.35 -1.73 -5.46
CA ALA A 150 -22.78 -1.18 -4.16
C ALA A 150 -23.25 -2.27 -3.17
N SER A 151 -24.00 -3.27 -3.65
CA SER A 151 -24.49 -4.42 -2.86
C SER A 151 -23.37 -5.38 -2.41
N GLU A 152 -22.20 -5.35 -3.04
CA GLU A 152 -21.07 -6.24 -2.81
C GLU A 152 -19.97 -5.59 -1.96
N LYS A 153 -20.00 -4.25 -1.83
CA LYS A 153 -18.96 -3.40 -1.22
C LYS A 153 -18.49 -3.94 0.14
N ALA A 154 -19.40 -4.20 1.06
CA ALA A 154 -19.03 -4.60 2.42
C ALA A 154 -18.22 -5.91 2.44
N ARG A 155 -18.60 -6.90 1.61
CA ARG A 155 -17.93 -8.21 1.55
C ARG A 155 -16.56 -8.11 0.85
N ALA A 156 -16.48 -7.35 -0.25
CA ALA A 156 -15.24 -7.18 -0.98
C ALA A 156 -14.21 -6.40 -0.16
N GLN A 157 -14.63 -5.32 0.50
CA GLN A 157 -13.75 -4.55 1.38
C GLN A 157 -13.33 -5.36 2.61
N ALA A 158 -14.27 -6.06 3.28
CA ALA A 158 -13.92 -6.90 4.42
C ALA A 158 -12.87 -7.98 4.08
N ALA A 159 -12.98 -8.62 2.90
CA ALA A 159 -11.98 -9.58 2.44
C ALA A 159 -10.61 -8.92 2.20
N ASN A 160 -10.58 -7.76 1.55
CA ASN A 160 -9.34 -7.01 1.34
C ASN A 160 -8.71 -6.57 2.66
N GLU A 161 -9.48 -5.97 3.56
CA GLU A 161 -9.00 -5.52 4.87
C GLU A 161 -8.48 -6.68 5.72
N PHE A 162 -9.15 -7.83 5.69
CA PHE A 162 -8.66 -9.03 6.37
C PHE A 162 -7.28 -9.44 5.87
N LEU A 163 -7.04 -9.45 4.56
CA LEU A 163 -5.75 -9.77 3.97
C LEU A 163 -4.68 -8.75 4.37
N VAL A 164 -4.99 -7.45 4.25
CA VAL A 164 -4.05 -6.37 4.58
C VAL A 164 -3.69 -6.40 6.05
N PHE A 165 -4.66 -6.40 6.98
CA PHE A 165 -4.37 -6.35 8.41
C PHE A 165 -3.79 -7.65 8.96
N SER A 166 -4.10 -8.80 8.37
CA SER A 166 -3.38 -10.05 8.69
C SER A 166 -1.90 -9.93 8.35
N THR A 167 -1.57 -9.35 7.19
CA THR A 167 -0.18 -9.09 6.79
C THR A 167 0.49 -8.09 7.73
N VAL A 168 -0.20 -7.00 8.10
CA VAL A 168 0.31 -6.01 9.06
C VAL A 168 0.62 -6.68 10.41
N GLY A 169 -0.29 -7.50 10.92
CA GLY A 169 -0.06 -8.27 12.17
C GLY A 169 1.14 -9.19 12.07
N MET A 170 1.26 -9.95 10.97
CA MET A 170 2.42 -10.84 10.74
C MET A 170 3.74 -10.06 10.64
N THR A 171 3.78 -8.99 9.87
CA THR A 171 5.00 -8.19 9.69
C THR A 171 5.40 -7.48 10.97
N ALA A 172 4.46 -7.02 11.80
CA ALA A 172 4.75 -6.46 13.11
C ALA A 172 5.41 -7.48 14.04
N LEU A 173 4.89 -8.72 14.08
CA LEU A 173 5.47 -9.80 14.88
C LEU A 173 6.86 -10.23 14.38
N LEU A 174 7.07 -10.20 13.08
CA LEU A 174 8.33 -10.63 12.45
C LEU A 174 9.42 -9.54 12.46
N ALA A 175 9.07 -8.27 12.65
CA ALA A 175 10.01 -7.15 12.55
C ALA A 175 11.21 -7.29 13.50
N GLY A 176 10.96 -7.60 14.78
CA GLY A 176 12.01 -7.80 15.78
C GLY A 176 12.92 -8.97 15.48
N PRO A 177 12.39 -10.20 15.32
CA PRO A 177 13.18 -11.37 14.96
C PRO A 177 13.99 -11.22 13.66
N LEU A 178 13.41 -10.65 12.62
CA LEU A 178 14.10 -10.44 11.34
C LEU A 178 15.19 -9.39 11.46
N GLU A 179 14.93 -8.29 12.15
CA GLU A 179 15.95 -7.27 12.39
C GLU A 179 17.09 -7.83 13.26
N ALA A 180 16.76 -8.65 14.27
CA ALA A 180 17.75 -9.29 15.12
C ALA A 180 18.68 -10.24 14.36
N SER A 181 18.15 -10.99 13.38
CA SER A 181 18.90 -12.00 12.64
C SER A 181 19.59 -11.47 11.39
N LEU A 182 18.98 -10.53 10.67
CA LEU A 182 19.46 -10.02 9.38
C LEU A 182 20.10 -8.64 9.49
N GLY A 183 19.81 -7.90 10.56
CA GLY A 183 20.14 -6.49 10.70
C GLY A 183 19.35 -5.60 9.73
N TRP A 184 19.56 -4.29 9.82
CA TRP A 184 18.84 -3.30 9.02
C TRP A 184 18.99 -3.50 7.50
N ALA A 185 20.23 -3.65 7.03
CA ALA A 185 20.51 -3.85 5.62
C ALA A 185 19.91 -5.18 5.10
N GLY A 186 20.11 -6.28 5.82
CA GLY A 186 19.60 -7.59 5.42
C GLY A 186 18.08 -7.64 5.37
N LEU A 187 17.39 -7.06 6.35
CA LEU A 187 15.93 -6.94 6.33
C LEU A 187 15.45 -6.17 5.10
N ASN A 188 16.04 -5.02 4.81
CA ASN A 188 15.68 -4.20 3.66
C ASN A 188 16.05 -4.87 2.31
N ALA A 189 17.11 -5.70 2.27
CA ALA A 189 17.43 -6.51 1.09
C ALA A 189 16.31 -7.50 0.74
N VAL A 190 15.65 -8.09 1.74
CA VAL A 190 14.46 -8.95 1.53
C VAL A 190 13.25 -8.14 1.06
N LEU A 191 13.09 -6.91 1.53
CA LEU A 191 11.96 -6.05 1.15
C LEU A 191 12.06 -5.54 -0.30
N LEU A 192 13.27 -5.40 -0.85
CA LEU A 192 13.50 -4.92 -2.22
C LEU A 192 12.71 -5.70 -3.28
N PRO A 193 12.85 -7.04 -3.41
CA PRO A 193 12.09 -7.80 -4.39
C PRO A 193 10.59 -7.79 -4.10
N LEU A 194 10.18 -7.77 -2.83
CA LEU A 194 8.77 -7.70 -2.46
C LEU A 194 8.12 -6.38 -2.93
N ALA A 195 8.82 -5.26 -2.81
CA ALA A 195 8.34 -3.96 -3.29
C ALA A 195 8.04 -3.93 -4.80
N LEU A 196 8.65 -4.83 -5.59
CA LEU A 196 8.46 -4.91 -7.04
C LEU A 196 7.32 -5.86 -7.45
N VAL A 197 6.81 -6.69 -6.55
CA VAL A 197 5.72 -7.65 -6.85
C VAL A 197 4.48 -6.98 -7.43
N PRO A 198 3.99 -5.82 -6.96
CA PRO A 198 2.84 -5.15 -7.57
C PRO A 198 3.09 -4.74 -9.02
N ILE A 199 4.31 -4.39 -9.41
CA ILE A 199 4.66 -4.08 -10.81
C ILE A 199 4.48 -5.33 -11.68
N ILE A 200 4.94 -6.48 -11.21
CA ILE A 200 4.76 -7.76 -11.91
C ILE A 200 3.27 -8.09 -12.05
N ALA A 201 2.49 -7.88 -10.99
CA ALA A 201 1.04 -8.10 -11.03
C ALA A 201 0.33 -7.15 -12.02
N LEU A 202 0.76 -5.89 -12.12
CA LEU A 202 0.24 -4.93 -13.11
C LEU A 202 0.58 -5.36 -14.54
N LEU A 203 1.78 -5.86 -14.79
CA LEU A 203 2.19 -6.38 -16.09
C LEU A 203 1.36 -7.61 -16.46
N TRP A 204 1.19 -8.54 -15.53
CA TRP A 204 0.33 -9.71 -15.73
C TRP A 204 -1.10 -9.32 -16.07
N GLN A 205 -1.69 -8.34 -15.35
CA GLN A 205 -3.03 -7.84 -15.65
C GLN A 205 -3.16 -7.28 -17.07
N ARG A 206 -2.15 -6.54 -17.55
CA ARG A 206 -2.14 -6.00 -18.91
C ARG A 206 -2.15 -7.11 -19.96
N LEU A 207 -1.34 -8.13 -19.75
CA LEU A 207 -1.27 -9.28 -20.65
C LEU A 207 -2.58 -10.08 -20.67
N ALA A 208 -3.17 -10.33 -19.51
CA ALA A 208 -4.44 -11.03 -19.38
C ALA A 208 -5.59 -10.28 -20.09
N ASN A 209 -5.63 -8.96 -20.01
CA ASN A 209 -6.64 -8.14 -20.68
C ASN A 209 -6.39 -8.05 -22.21
N GLY A 210 -5.13 -8.05 -22.65
CA GLY A 210 -4.78 -8.02 -24.08
C GLY A 210 -5.19 -9.30 -24.83
N VAL A 211 -5.12 -10.45 -24.17
CA VAL A 211 -5.55 -11.74 -24.74
C VAL A 211 -7.07 -11.83 -24.92
N ASN A 212 -7.83 -11.15 -24.07
CA ASN A 212 -9.30 -11.16 -24.06
C ASN A 212 -9.95 -10.07 -24.92
N SER A 213 -9.17 -9.20 -25.57
CA SER A 213 -9.71 -8.21 -26.50
C SER A 213 -10.00 -8.86 -27.86
N PRO A 214 -11.28 -8.96 -28.31
CA PRO A 214 -11.56 -9.42 -29.66
C PRO A 214 -10.89 -8.48 -30.65
N GLN A 215 -10.02 -9.00 -31.52
CA GLN A 215 -9.48 -8.28 -32.66
C GLN A 215 -10.67 -7.92 -33.58
N ILE A 216 -11.20 -6.73 -33.43
CA ILE A 216 -12.09 -6.17 -34.47
C ILE A 216 -11.18 -5.87 -35.65
N ARG A 217 -11.08 -6.87 -36.56
CA ARG A 217 -10.50 -6.64 -37.89
C ARG A 217 -11.52 -5.82 -38.70
N HIS A 218 -11.19 -4.56 -38.93
CA HIS A 218 -11.80 -3.75 -39.99
C HIS A 218 -11.19 -4.08 -41.34
#